data_c057890cee55d88c2cd0a431a38c06dc
#
_entry.id   c057890cee55d88c2cd0a431a38c06dc
#
_cell.length_a   1.000
_cell.length_b   1.000
_cell.length_c   1.000
_cell.angle_alpha   90.00
_cell.angle_beta   90.00
_cell.angle_gamma   90.00
#
_symmetry.space_group_name_H-M   'P 1'
#
loop_
_entity.id
_entity.type
_entity.pdbx_description
1 polymer ?
#
loop_
_entity_poly.entity_id
_entity_poly.type
_entity_poly.pdbx_seq_one_letter_code
_entity_poly.pdbx_strand_id
1 'polypeptide(L)'
;MQVPGSYGNYVKMQSAVSATGDGTSLACFDVSFGYFNFATMQVTGITTATITFEANIDGTNWVAILVKNLNTGVEATTTTADGLFRVQCTGLMNIRARISSWSSGATTVTGIATS
;
A
#
# COMPACT_ATOMS: atom_id res chain seq x y z
N MET A 1 5.46 -7.05 -11.68
CA MET A 1 5.36 -8.52 -11.70
C MET A 1 3.91 -8.92 -11.48
N GLN A 2 3.45 -9.92 -12.18
CA GLN A 2 2.11 -10.47 -11.95
C GLN A 2 2.18 -11.64 -10.97
N VAL A 3 1.11 -11.79 -10.18
CA VAL A 3 0.97 -12.90 -9.25
C VAL A 3 0.56 -14.15 -10.04
N PRO A 4 1.24 -15.29 -9.87
CA PRO A 4 0.88 -16.53 -10.57
C PRO A 4 -0.56 -16.95 -10.25
N GLY A 5 -1.30 -17.33 -11.29
CA GLY A 5 -2.66 -17.86 -11.15
C GLY A 5 -3.76 -16.83 -10.98
N SER A 6 -3.44 -15.53 -11.01
CA SER A 6 -4.44 -14.47 -10.97
C SER A 6 -3.97 -13.25 -11.74
N TYR A 7 -4.92 -12.38 -12.12
CA TYR A 7 -4.58 -11.08 -12.67
C TYR A 7 -4.29 -10.13 -11.53
N GLY A 8 -3.11 -9.52 -11.54
CA GLY A 8 -2.74 -8.60 -10.48
C GLY A 8 -1.36 -8.02 -10.65
N ASN A 9 -1.10 -6.98 -9.89
CA ASN A 9 0.20 -6.35 -9.77
C ASN A 9 0.77 -6.66 -8.39
N TYR A 10 2.08 -6.86 -8.35
CA TYR A 10 2.84 -7.06 -7.13
C TYR A 10 3.98 -6.06 -7.11
N VAL A 11 4.15 -5.35 -6.00
CA VAL A 11 5.24 -4.39 -5.88
C VAL A 11 5.76 -4.32 -4.45
N LYS A 12 7.07 -4.16 -4.31
CA LYS A 12 7.70 -3.82 -3.04
C LYS A 12 7.62 -2.30 -2.90
N MET A 13 6.63 -1.83 -2.14
CA MET A 13 6.35 -0.39 -2.00
C MET A 13 7.40 0.32 -1.14
N GLN A 14 7.90 -0.37 -0.11
CA GLN A 14 9.04 0.06 0.71
C GLN A 14 9.92 -1.18 0.91
N SER A 15 11.23 -1.05 0.71
CA SER A 15 12.14 -2.19 0.79
C SER A 15 13.21 -1.94 1.84
N ALA A 16 12.95 -2.38 3.07
CA ALA A 16 13.85 -2.25 4.22
C ALA A 16 14.33 -0.79 4.39
N VAL A 17 13.37 0.16 4.35
CA VAL A 17 13.67 1.60 4.34
C VAL A 17 13.84 2.10 5.76
N SER A 18 14.92 2.87 5.99
CA SER A 18 15.28 3.44 7.28
C SER A 18 15.22 4.98 7.22
N ALA A 19 14.15 5.51 6.66
CA ALA A 19 13.93 6.96 6.50
C ALA A 19 12.48 7.21 6.11
N THR A 20 12.05 8.47 6.15
CA THR A 20 10.78 8.87 5.55
C THR A 20 10.87 8.83 4.04
N GLY A 21 9.77 8.60 3.36
CA GLY A 21 9.73 8.61 1.91
C GLY A 21 8.45 8.01 1.35
N ASP A 22 8.18 8.34 0.08
CA ASP A 22 6.96 7.94 -0.60
C ASP A 22 6.96 6.47 -1.02
N GLY A 23 8.15 5.91 -1.27
CA GLY A 23 8.28 4.57 -1.79
C GLY A 23 7.82 4.45 -3.24
N THR A 24 7.52 3.21 -3.64
CA THR A 24 7.01 2.88 -4.97
C THR A 24 5.51 2.70 -4.90
N SER A 25 4.78 3.32 -5.83
CA SER A 25 3.32 3.20 -5.88
C SER A 25 2.88 1.85 -6.47
N LEU A 26 1.72 1.39 -6.00
CA LEU A 26 1.05 0.20 -6.52
C LEU A 26 -0.01 0.66 -7.53
N ALA A 27 0.12 0.23 -8.77
CA ALA A 27 -0.88 0.52 -9.80
C ALA A 27 -2.14 -0.32 -9.55
N CYS A 28 -3.28 0.34 -9.56
CA CYS A 28 -4.58 -0.28 -9.30
C CYS A 28 -5.32 -0.64 -10.59
N PHE A 29 -4.66 -0.51 -11.73
CA PHE A 29 -5.23 -0.92 -13.02
C PHE A 29 -4.12 -1.48 -13.90
N ASP A 30 -4.56 -2.22 -14.92
CA ASP A 30 -3.71 -2.73 -15.97
C ASP A 30 -4.35 -2.38 -17.30
N VAL A 31 -3.55 -1.94 -18.28
CA VAL A 31 -4.06 -1.52 -19.59
C VAL A 31 -4.77 -2.63 -20.32
N SER A 32 -4.46 -3.90 -20.03
CA SER A 32 -5.07 -5.07 -20.68
C SER A 32 -6.30 -5.58 -19.93
N PHE A 33 -6.37 -5.40 -18.60
CA PHE A 33 -7.40 -6.02 -17.76
C PHE A 33 -8.33 -5.01 -17.07
N GLY A 34 -7.99 -3.71 -17.10
CA GLY A 34 -8.77 -2.67 -16.44
C GLY A 34 -8.43 -2.53 -14.96
N TYR A 35 -9.39 -2.07 -14.17
CA TYR A 35 -9.17 -1.82 -12.74
C TYR A 35 -9.22 -3.13 -11.96
N PHE A 36 -8.33 -3.22 -10.96
CA PHE A 36 -8.40 -4.26 -9.95
C PHE A 36 -9.41 -3.86 -8.86
N ASN A 37 -9.90 -4.86 -8.11
CA ASN A 37 -10.90 -4.61 -7.08
C ASN A 37 -10.29 -4.30 -5.73
N PHE A 38 -9.21 -4.98 -5.36
CA PHE A 38 -8.63 -4.86 -4.03
C PHE A 38 -7.13 -4.67 -4.10
N ALA A 39 -6.63 -3.85 -3.18
CA ALA A 39 -5.21 -3.75 -2.88
C ALA A 39 -5.00 -4.25 -1.45
N THR A 40 -4.02 -5.12 -1.28
CA THR A 40 -3.62 -5.65 0.02
C THR A 40 -2.16 -5.34 0.23
N MET A 41 -1.83 -4.84 1.42
CA MET A 41 -0.47 -4.42 1.74
C MET A 41 -0.02 -5.12 3.02
N GLN A 42 1.17 -5.71 2.96
CA GLN A 42 1.80 -6.33 4.11
C GLN A 42 2.91 -5.42 4.61
N VAL A 43 2.83 -5.03 5.85
CA VAL A 43 3.81 -4.17 6.51
C VAL A 43 4.60 -4.99 7.51
N THR A 44 5.92 -4.95 7.39
CA THR A 44 6.83 -5.63 8.31
C THR A 44 8.00 -4.72 8.67
N GLY A 45 8.62 -4.99 9.83
CA GLY A 45 9.84 -4.30 10.25
C GLY A 45 9.63 -2.92 10.85
N ILE A 46 8.40 -2.54 11.18
CA ILE A 46 8.19 -1.28 11.90
C ILE A 46 8.72 -1.42 13.33
N THR A 47 9.61 -0.50 13.71
CA THR A 47 10.00 -0.32 15.11
C THR A 47 9.41 0.99 15.62
N THR A 48 9.87 2.12 15.11
CA THR A 48 9.28 3.42 15.43
C THR A 48 9.13 4.21 14.13
N ALA A 49 7.99 4.02 13.49
CA ALA A 49 7.65 4.68 12.22
C ALA A 49 6.14 4.71 12.04
N THR A 50 5.68 5.61 11.19
CA THR A 50 4.28 5.71 10.80
C THR A 50 4.19 5.56 9.28
N ILE A 51 3.30 4.69 8.84
CA ILE A 51 2.91 4.57 7.44
C ILE A 51 1.59 5.32 7.24
N THR A 52 1.53 6.19 6.25
CA THR A 52 0.29 6.82 5.80
C THR A 52 -0.06 6.22 4.43
N PHE A 53 -1.27 5.68 4.33
CA PHE A 53 -1.78 5.12 3.07
C PHE A 53 -2.45 6.21 2.28
N GLU A 54 -2.05 6.37 1.03
CA GLU A 54 -2.54 7.44 0.15
C GLU A 54 -2.85 6.88 -1.22
N ALA A 55 -3.81 7.52 -1.90
CA ALA A 55 -4.22 7.13 -3.25
C ALA A 55 -4.43 8.36 -4.12
N ASN A 56 -4.45 8.14 -5.42
CA ASN A 56 -4.81 9.16 -6.39
C ASN A 56 -5.64 8.55 -7.53
N ILE A 57 -6.29 9.43 -8.29
CA ILE A 57 -6.97 9.07 -9.54
C ILE A 57 -6.43 9.89 -10.72
N ASP A 58 -5.56 10.84 -10.47
CA ASP A 58 -5.00 11.73 -11.49
C ASP A 58 -3.50 11.53 -11.71
N GLY A 59 -2.88 10.65 -10.93
CA GLY A 59 -1.46 10.37 -11.00
C GLY A 59 -0.57 11.42 -10.32
N THR A 60 -1.14 12.46 -9.74
CA THR A 60 -0.38 13.61 -9.24
C THR A 60 -0.71 13.98 -7.79
N ASN A 61 -2.00 14.06 -7.45
CA ASN A 61 -2.45 14.54 -6.15
C ASN A 61 -2.80 13.38 -5.24
N TRP A 62 -2.07 13.23 -4.15
CA TRP A 62 -2.23 12.12 -3.21
C TRP A 62 -3.11 12.54 -2.04
N VAL A 63 -4.04 11.67 -1.69
CA VAL A 63 -5.00 11.87 -0.59
C VAL A 63 -4.96 10.65 0.31
N ALA A 64 -4.92 10.87 1.62
CA ALA A 64 -4.96 9.77 2.59
C ALA A 64 -6.28 8.99 2.46
N ILE A 65 -6.19 7.68 2.50
CA ILE A 65 -7.35 6.79 2.38
C ILE A 65 -7.44 5.86 3.58
N LEU A 66 -8.67 5.46 3.91
CA LEU A 66 -8.92 4.42 4.92
C LEU A 66 -8.55 3.05 4.35
N VAL A 67 -7.75 2.31 5.11
CA VAL A 67 -7.48 0.90 4.85
C VAL A 67 -7.93 0.09 6.05
N LYS A 68 -8.35 -1.15 5.82
CA LYS A 68 -8.85 -2.03 6.87
C LYS A 68 -7.73 -2.93 7.36
N ASN A 69 -7.46 -2.92 8.66
CA ASN A 69 -6.59 -3.89 9.30
C ASN A 69 -7.31 -5.24 9.31
N LEU A 70 -6.73 -6.24 8.64
CA LEU A 70 -7.38 -7.54 8.47
C LEU A 70 -7.42 -8.36 9.76
N ASN A 71 -6.61 -8.03 10.77
CA ASN A 71 -6.63 -8.72 12.05
C ASN A 71 -7.67 -8.15 13.00
N THR A 72 -7.90 -6.84 12.97
CA THR A 72 -8.78 -6.17 13.93
C THR A 72 -10.10 -5.71 13.32
N GLY A 73 -10.16 -5.55 12.00
CA GLY A 73 -11.31 -4.98 11.30
C GLY A 73 -11.39 -3.45 11.42
N VAL A 74 -10.43 -2.81 12.08
CA VAL A 74 -10.43 -1.35 12.25
C VAL A 74 -9.92 -0.68 10.98
N GLU A 75 -10.59 0.40 10.58
CA GLU A 75 -10.18 1.22 9.45
C GLU A 75 -9.43 2.46 9.93
N ALA A 76 -8.32 2.76 9.27
CA ALA A 76 -7.51 3.94 9.58
C ALA A 76 -6.71 4.36 8.34
N THR A 77 -6.23 5.59 8.33
CA THR A 77 -5.38 6.09 7.24
C THR A 77 -3.90 5.82 7.50
N THR A 78 -3.54 5.43 8.74
CA THR A 78 -2.16 5.24 9.15
C THR A 78 -2.00 3.95 9.93
N THR A 79 -0.77 3.44 9.99
CA THR A 79 -0.40 2.39 10.93
C THR A 79 0.98 2.66 11.53
N THR A 80 1.14 2.29 12.79
CA THR A 80 2.43 2.31 13.49
C THR A 80 2.91 0.91 13.83
N ALA A 81 2.24 -0.12 13.32
CA ALA A 81 2.53 -1.52 13.62
C ALA A 81 2.50 -2.36 12.34
N ASP A 82 3.21 -3.46 12.38
CA ASP A 82 3.17 -4.48 11.31
C ASP A 82 1.75 -5.05 11.18
N GLY A 83 1.41 -5.50 9.98
CA GLY A 83 0.12 -6.13 9.75
C GLY A 83 -0.21 -6.27 8.28
N LEU A 84 -1.44 -6.72 8.03
CA LEU A 84 -2.03 -6.83 6.71
C LEU A 84 -3.20 -5.85 6.62
N PHE A 85 -3.21 -5.09 5.55
CA PHE A 85 -4.19 -4.02 5.33
C PHE A 85 -4.78 -4.15 3.94
N ARG A 86 -6.08 -3.88 3.81
CA ARG A 86 -6.78 -4.00 2.53
C ARG A 86 -7.66 -2.79 2.28
N VAL A 87 -7.77 -2.42 1.01
CA VAL A 87 -8.69 -1.38 0.56
C VAL A 87 -9.27 -1.79 -0.79
N GLN A 88 -10.54 -1.43 -1.02
CA GLN A 88 -11.13 -1.55 -2.33
C GLN A 88 -10.52 -0.46 -3.23
N CYS A 89 -9.92 -0.86 -4.34
CA CYS A 89 -9.17 0.08 -5.18
C CYS A 89 -9.79 0.28 -6.57
N THR A 90 -10.99 -0.23 -6.81
CA THR A 90 -11.70 -0.02 -8.07
C THR A 90 -11.88 1.47 -8.31
N GLY A 91 -11.38 1.97 -9.44
CA GLY A 91 -11.46 3.38 -9.79
C GLY A 91 -10.29 4.24 -9.33
N LEU A 92 -9.41 3.71 -8.49
CA LEU A 92 -8.18 4.40 -8.12
C LEU A 92 -7.10 4.15 -9.16
N MET A 93 -6.22 5.12 -9.38
CA MET A 93 -5.09 4.94 -10.28
C MET A 93 -3.93 4.29 -9.56
N ASN A 94 -3.50 4.85 -8.44
CA ASN A 94 -2.36 4.37 -7.68
C ASN A 94 -2.62 4.44 -6.18
N ILE A 95 -1.94 3.56 -5.43
CA ILE A 95 -1.87 3.60 -3.97
C ILE A 95 -0.40 3.63 -3.58
N ARG A 96 -0.07 4.37 -2.51
CA ARG A 96 1.26 4.32 -1.92
C ARG A 96 1.17 4.18 -0.41
N ALA A 97 2.21 3.57 0.15
CA ALA A 97 2.40 3.45 1.60
C ALA A 97 3.59 4.33 1.98
N ARG A 98 3.31 5.60 2.26
CA ARG A 98 4.34 6.60 2.56
C ARG A 98 4.81 6.44 4.01
N ILE A 99 6.12 6.34 4.21
CA ILE A 99 6.68 6.45 5.55
C ILE A 99 6.65 7.94 5.92
N SER A 100 5.63 8.33 6.66
CA SER A 100 5.38 9.75 6.98
C SER A 100 6.15 10.22 8.20
N SER A 101 6.54 9.31 9.11
CA SER A 101 7.49 9.60 10.17
C SER A 101 8.35 8.36 10.43
N TRP A 102 9.58 8.60 10.89
CA TRP A 102 10.53 7.51 11.12
C TRP A 102 11.51 7.92 12.20
N SER A 103 11.79 7.01 13.14
CA SER A 103 12.84 7.16 14.15
C SER A 103 13.78 5.98 14.15
N SER A 104 13.28 4.76 13.95
CA SER A 104 14.11 3.56 13.96
C SER A 104 13.43 2.41 13.22
N GLY A 105 14.23 1.44 12.82
CA GLY A 105 13.80 0.23 12.12
C GLY A 105 14.03 0.30 10.63
N ALA A 106 13.77 -0.83 9.97
CA ALA A 106 13.86 -0.96 8.51
C ALA A 106 12.52 -1.50 8.02
N THR A 107 11.67 -0.63 7.47
CA THR A 107 10.29 -0.94 7.13
C THR A 107 10.18 -1.49 5.73
N THR A 108 9.45 -2.59 5.57
CA THR A 108 9.13 -3.18 4.28
C THR A 108 7.62 -3.20 4.11
N VAL A 109 7.15 -2.73 2.98
CA VAL A 109 5.74 -2.82 2.58
C VAL A 109 5.65 -3.50 1.23
N THR A 110 4.94 -4.60 1.19
CA THR A 110 4.68 -5.34 -0.04
C THR A 110 3.21 -5.17 -0.40
N GLY A 111 2.94 -4.73 -1.61
CA GLY A 111 1.59 -4.49 -2.09
C GLY A 111 1.20 -5.41 -3.23
N ILE A 112 -0.05 -5.81 -3.24
CA ILE A 112 -0.63 -6.60 -4.31
C ILE A 112 -2.01 -6.03 -4.66
N ALA A 113 -2.25 -5.84 -5.97
CA ALA A 113 -3.57 -5.46 -6.48
C ALA A 113 -4.14 -6.62 -7.27
N THR A 114 -5.37 -7.02 -6.94
CA THR A 114 -6.02 -8.20 -7.54
C THR A 114 -7.47 -7.89 -7.90
N SER A 115 -7.98 -8.64 -8.87
CA SER A 115 -9.42 -8.60 -9.24
C SER A 115 -10.23 -9.64 -8.49
#